data_cbf3969304ac5e9673e65963734ca415
#
_entry.id   cbf3969304ac5e9673e65963734ca415
#
_cell.length_a   1.000
_cell.length_b   1.000
_cell.length_c   1.000
_cell.angle_alpha   90.00
_cell.angle_beta   90.00
_cell.angle_gamma   90.00
#
_symmetry.space_group_name_H-M   'P 1'
#
loop_
_entity.id
_entity.type
_entity.pdbx_description
1 polymer ?
#
loop_
_entity_poly.entity_id
_entity_poly.type
_entity_poly.pdbx_seq_one_letter_code
_entity_poly.pdbx_strand_id
1 'polypeptide(L)'
;YTEQDIARVNTVRALQLMDLPLQEIKKVLEYDDLEKIIAFFEQAEKKADEKIAALQFSKEKIQLAKADYVRHLELQRQSRNAFLKEYPQRVLLLTDTLEKPTLDKLWNYLSHFYETLPPALREQFSFEDAAGIYTEEGRSRLFAICTQYQQVEGLKTLPAGRYLYANCAEEAREQTLQELLRLAQAQYGAQPTFTVQLIVVSGILHWNY
;
A
#
# COMPACT_ATOMS: atom_id res chain seq x y z
N TYR A 1 11.24 -8.44 55.23
CA TYR A 1 11.74 -7.60 54.11
C TYR A 1 12.62 -6.51 54.73
N THR A 2 13.83 -6.40 54.24
CA THR A 2 14.77 -5.36 54.61
C THR A 2 14.57 -4.11 53.75
N GLU A 3 15.12 -2.95 54.16
CA GLU A 3 15.11 -1.75 53.32
C GLU A 3 15.80 -1.99 51.96
N GLN A 4 16.82 -2.84 51.92
CA GLN A 4 17.50 -3.25 50.69
C GLN A 4 16.60 -4.05 49.75
N ASP A 5 15.71 -4.90 50.28
CA ASP A 5 14.75 -5.64 49.46
C ASP A 5 13.74 -4.69 48.82
N ILE A 6 13.29 -3.66 49.54
CA ILE A 6 12.36 -2.65 49.06
C ILE A 6 13.02 -1.82 47.93
N ALA A 7 14.27 -1.38 48.13
CA ALA A 7 15.02 -0.64 47.13
C ALA A 7 15.19 -1.45 45.85
N ARG A 8 15.54 -2.75 45.99
CA ARG A 8 15.70 -3.65 44.83
C ARG A 8 14.40 -3.87 44.06
N VAL A 9 13.26 -4.02 44.74
CA VAL A 9 11.94 -4.13 44.11
C VAL A 9 11.58 -2.85 43.37
N ASN A 10 11.86 -1.68 43.96
CA ASN A 10 11.59 -0.41 43.26
C ASN A 10 12.45 -0.23 42.00
N THR A 11 13.72 -0.64 42.03
CA THR A 11 14.60 -0.63 40.87
C THR A 11 14.05 -1.56 39.78
N VAL A 12 13.63 -2.78 40.12
CA VAL A 12 13.00 -3.71 39.15
C VAL A 12 11.76 -3.11 38.51
N ARG A 13 10.89 -2.47 39.34
CA ARG A 13 9.69 -1.80 38.80
C ARG A 13 10.03 -0.65 37.87
N ALA A 14 11.03 0.17 38.21
CA ALA A 14 11.47 1.26 37.34
C ALA A 14 11.96 0.74 35.98
N LEU A 15 12.75 -0.33 35.98
CA LEU A 15 13.22 -0.97 34.74
C LEU A 15 12.09 -1.65 33.92
N GLN A 16 11.09 -2.20 34.60
CA GLN A 16 9.88 -2.73 33.93
C GLN A 16 9.06 -1.63 33.22
N LEU A 17 8.99 -0.43 33.80
CA LEU A 17 8.33 0.71 33.14
C LEU A 17 9.04 1.17 31.87
N MET A 18 10.31 0.79 31.68
CA MET A 18 11.07 1.01 30.44
C MET A 18 10.87 -0.12 29.41
N ASP A 19 9.87 -0.99 29.60
CA ASP A 19 9.56 -2.15 28.73
C ASP A 19 10.73 -3.14 28.61
N LEU A 20 11.58 -3.23 29.64
CA LEU A 20 12.69 -4.17 29.68
C LEU A 20 12.22 -5.56 30.14
N PRO A 21 12.57 -6.64 29.42
CA PRO A 21 12.26 -8.01 29.84
C PRO A 21 12.93 -8.37 31.17
N LEU A 22 12.25 -9.15 32.01
CA LEU A 22 12.77 -9.56 33.33
C LEU A 22 14.15 -10.22 33.25
N GLN A 23 14.46 -10.94 32.20
CA GLN A 23 15.78 -11.56 32.00
C GLN A 23 16.89 -10.50 31.78
N GLU A 24 16.57 -9.42 31.06
CA GLU A 24 17.51 -8.30 30.87
C GLU A 24 17.66 -7.46 32.16
N ILE A 25 16.56 -7.26 32.87
CA ILE A 25 16.58 -6.60 34.20
C ILE A 25 17.47 -7.38 35.15
N LYS A 26 17.37 -8.70 35.20
CA LYS A 26 18.23 -9.53 36.04
C LYS A 26 19.71 -9.33 35.72
N LYS A 27 20.07 -9.28 34.45
CA LYS A 27 21.45 -9.07 33.98
C LYS A 27 22.01 -7.71 34.41
N VAL A 28 21.24 -6.62 34.19
CA VAL A 28 21.70 -5.28 34.51
C VAL A 28 21.87 -5.07 36.00
N LEU A 29 21.08 -5.75 36.82
CA LEU A 29 21.21 -5.72 38.28
C LEU A 29 22.47 -6.45 38.84
N GLU A 30 23.12 -7.28 38.00
CA GLU A 30 24.35 -7.98 38.30
C GLU A 30 25.61 -7.20 37.86
N TYR A 31 25.44 -6.06 37.16
CA TYR A 31 26.56 -5.25 36.70
C TYR A 31 27.11 -4.40 37.89
N ASP A 32 28.40 -4.49 38.07
CA ASP A 32 29.20 -3.75 39.04
C ASP A 32 29.99 -2.57 38.44
N ASP A 33 29.88 -2.42 37.11
CA ASP A 33 30.63 -1.46 36.30
C ASP A 33 29.66 -0.50 35.60
N LEU A 34 29.83 0.80 35.80
CA LEU A 34 29.02 1.85 35.25
C LEU A 34 29.06 1.87 33.70
N GLU A 35 30.21 1.53 33.10
CA GLU A 35 30.35 1.51 31.65
C GLU A 35 29.46 0.40 31.05
N LYS A 36 29.37 -0.76 31.71
CA LYS A 36 28.46 -1.84 31.30
C LYS A 36 26.99 -1.47 31.42
N ILE A 37 26.65 -0.72 32.47
CA ILE A 37 25.28 -0.22 32.67
C ILE A 37 24.92 0.78 31.60
N ILE A 38 25.80 1.71 31.27
CA ILE A 38 25.60 2.69 30.19
C ILE A 38 25.42 1.97 28.85
N ALA A 39 26.33 1.07 28.48
CA ALA A 39 26.24 0.29 27.25
C ALA A 39 24.93 -0.53 27.15
N PHE A 40 24.44 -1.06 28.29
CA PHE A 40 23.15 -1.74 28.32
C PHE A 40 21.98 -0.80 27.98
N PHE A 41 21.97 0.42 28.57
CA PHE A 41 20.92 1.39 28.27
C PHE A 41 20.99 1.93 26.83
N GLU A 42 22.18 2.17 26.29
CA GLU A 42 22.36 2.56 24.89
C GLU A 42 21.79 1.48 23.94
N GLN A 43 22.02 0.19 24.27
CA GLN A 43 21.46 -0.90 23.48
C GLN A 43 19.94 -1.01 23.64
N ALA A 44 19.40 -0.75 24.84
CA ALA A 44 17.97 -0.73 25.08
C ALA A 44 17.28 0.42 24.32
N GLU A 45 17.89 1.61 24.31
CA GLU A 45 17.42 2.77 23.55
C GLU A 45 17.38 2.46 22.05
N LYS A 46 18.44 1.90 21.49
CA LYS A 46 18.48 1.48 20.08
C LYS A 46 17.36 0.50 19.73
N LYS A 47 17.11 -0.50 20.59
CA LYS A 47 15.99 -1.44 20.38
C LYS A 47 14.62 -0.76 20.46
N ALA A 48 14.47 0.25 21.32
CA ALA A 48 13.24 1.04 21.40
C ALA A 48 13.03 1.85 20.11
N ASP A 49 14.07 2.47 19.56
CA ASP A 49 13.99 3.20 18.30
C ASP A 49 13.61 2.28 17.13
N GLU A 50 14.18 1.08 17.06
CA GLU A 50 13.82 0.08 16.08
C GLU A 50 12.33 -0.34 16.17
N LYS A 51 11.81 -0.50 17.40
CA LYS A 51 10.38 -0.77 17.63
C LYS A 51 9.50 0.40 17.21
N ILE A 52 9.90 1.63 17.55
CA ILE A 52 9.17 2.84 17.16
C ILE A 52 9.08 2.94 15.63
N ALA A 53 10.19 2.75 14.93
CA ALA A 53 10.22 2.75 13.46
C ALA A 53 9.30 1.67 12.86
N ALA A 54 9.34 0.45 13.40
CA ALA A 54 8.46 -0.64 12.96
C ALA A 54 6.97 -0.34 13.21
N LEU A 55 6.65 0.24 14.37
CA LEU A 55 5.27 0.63 14.70
C LEU A 55 4.78 1.80 13.84
N GLN A 56 5.63 2.76 13.53
CA GLN A 56 5.32 3.86 12.61
C GLN A 56 5.01 3.33 11.22
N PHE A 57 5.85 2.45 10.69
CA PHE A 57 5.62 1.79 9.42
C PHE A 57 4.29 1.01 9.40
N SER A 58 4.02 0.24 10.46
CA SER A 58 2.75 -0.49 10.60
C SER A 58 1.54 0.45 10.65
N LYS A 59 1.65 1.58 11.37
CA LYS A 59 0.61 2.61 11.45
C LYS A 59 0.30 3.21 10.08
N GLU A 60 1.33 3.50 9.28
CA GLU A 60 1.15 4.02 7.92
C GLU A 60 0.40 3.02 7.04
N LYS A 61 0.76 1.74 7.11
CA LYS A 61 0.04 0.66 6.37
C LYS A 61 -1.42 0.54 6.81
N ILE A 62 -1.70 0.62 8.11
CA ILE A 62 -3.07 0.62 8.64
C ILE A 62 -3.85 1.85 8.16
N GLN A 63 -3.23 3.02 8.11
CA GLN A 63 -3.87 4.24 7.62
C GLN A 63 -4.22 4.15 6.13
N LEU A 64 -3.32 3.60 5.31
CA LEU A 64 -3.59 3.34 3.89
C LEU A 64 -4.76 2.37 3.71
N ALA A 65 -4.74 1.24 4.40
CA ALA A 65 -5.83 0.28 4.36
C ALA A 65 -7.17 0.89 4.79
N LYS A 66 -7.18 1.66 5.88
CA LYS A 66 -8.38 2.38 6.33
C LYS A 66 -8.89 3.36 5.27
N ALA A 67 -8.00 4.12 4.63
CA ALA A 67 -8.39 5.08 3.59
C ALA A 67 -9.04 4.37 2.40
N ASP A 68 -8.56 3.19 2.04
CA ASP A 68 -9.15 2.37 1.00
C ASP A 68 -10.55 1.88 1.36
N TYR A 69 -10.77 1.41 2.59
CA TYR A 69 -12.11 1.02 3.04
C TYR A 69 -13.09 2.20 3.11
N VAL A 70 -12.65 3.36 3.58
CA VAL A 70 -13.48 4.59 3.57
C VAL A 70 -13.88 4.93 2.14
N ARG A 71 -12.93 4.90 1.20
CA ARG A 71 -13.19 5.14 -0.22
C ARG A 71 -14.22 4.14 -0.77
N HIS A 72 -14.08 2.85 -0.47
CA HIS A 72 -15.05 1.83 -0.87
C HIS A 72 -16.45 2.09 -0.32
N LEU A 73 -16.54 2.45 0.94
CA LEU A 73 -17.83 2.78 1.58
C LEU A 73 -18.50 3.99 0.91
N GLU A 74 -17.73 5.01 0.58
CA GLU A 74 -18.20 6.17 -0.16
C GLU A 74 -18.66 5.79 -1.57
N LEU A 75 -17.92 4.92 -2.26
CA LEU A 75 -18.27 4.44 -3.58
C LEU A 75 -19.55 3.59 -3.59
N GLN A 76 -19.77 2.76 -2.56
CA GLN A 76 -21.05 2.03 -2.39
C GLN A 76 -22.23 2.94 -2.15
N ARG A 77 -22.02 4.06 -1.45
CA ARG A 77 -23.07 5.07 -1.18
C ARG A 77 -23.39 5.95 -2.37
N GLN A 78 -22.41 6.20 -3.24
CA GLN A 78 -22.61 6.91 -4.50
C GLN A 78 -23.18 5.91 -5.52
N SER A 79 -24.50 5.86 -5.68
CA SER A 79 -25.12 5.01 -6.68
C SER A 79 -24.56 5.31 -8.07
N ARG A 80 -24.28 4.29 -8.85
CA ARG A 80 -24.05 4.10 -10.32
C ARG A 80 -23.93 5.32 -11.27
N ASN A 81 -23.79 6.55 -10.76
CA ASN A 81 -23.73 7.74 -11.61
C ASN A 81 -22.28 8.01 -12.02
N ALA A 82 -22.09 8.20 -13.30
CA ALA A 82 -20.85 8.71 -13.84
C ALA A 82 -20.61 10.15 -13.33
N PHE A 83 -19.39 10.45 -12.91
CA PHE A 83 -18.98 11.77 -12.45
C PHE A 83 -17.58 12.13 -12.95
N LEU A 84 -17.28 13.42 -12.97
CA LEU A 84 -15.93 13.89 -13.30
C LEU A 84 -15.07 13.88 -12.04
N LYS A 85 -13.89 13.27 -12.16
CA LYS A 85 -12.88 13.23 -11.10
C LYS A 85 -11.54 13.75 -11.64
N GLU A 86 -10.89 14.61 -10.87
CA GLU A 86 -9.53 15.06 -11.18
C GLU A 86 -8.52 14.04 -10.69
N TYR A 87 -7.58 13.71 -11.57
CA TYR A 87 -6.45 12.87 -11.25
C TYR A 87 -5.14 13.59 -11.55
N PRO A 88 -4.13 13.44 -10.70
CA PRO A 88 -2.78 13.90 -11.02
C PRO A 88 -2.19 13.07 -12.15
N GLN A 89 -1.11 13.57 -12.72
CA GLN A 89 -0.32 12.75 -13.65
C GLN A 89 0.14 11.47 -12.96
N ARG A 90 0.05 10.35 -13.66
CA ARG A 90 0.50 9.03 -13.20
C ARG A 90 1.33 8.36 -14.27
N VAL A 91 2.24 7.52 -13.85
CA VAL A 91 3.05 6.69 -14.74
C VAL A 91 2.66 5.23 -14.54
N LEU A 92 2.36 4.56 -15.61
CA LEU A 92 2.02 3.14 -15.66
C LEU A 92 3.18 2.37 -16.25
N LEU A 93 3.47 1.20 -15.72
CA LEU A 93 4.23 0.17 -16.40
C LEU A 93 3.24 -0.81 -17.03
N LEU A 94 3.29 -0.96 -18.34
CA LEU A 94 2.39 -1.82 -19.12
C LEU A 94 3.05 -3.17 -19.39
N THR A 95 2.25 -4.24 -19.44
CA THR A 95 2.68 -5.57 -19.88
C THR A 95 1.82 -6.08 -21.01
N ASP A 96 2.40 -6.80 -21.95
CA ASP A 96 1.68 -7.43 -23.05
C ASP A 96 0.98 -8.74 -22.65
N THR A 97 1.21 -9.22 -21.45
CA THR A 97 0.58 -10.45 -20.94
C THR A 97 -0.86 -10.17 -20.57
N LEU A 98 -1.81 -10.78 -21.27
CA LEU A 98 -3.26 -10.57 -21.14
C LEU A 98 -3.95 -11.57 -20.20
N GLU A 99 -3.26 -12.16 -19.25
CA GLU A 99 -3.97 -12.92 -18.21
C GLU A 99 -4.74 -11.93 -17.33
N LYS A 100 -6.09 -12.00 -17.43
CA LYS A 100 -6.94 -11.19 -16.53
C LYS A 100 -6.55 -11.48 -15.08
N PRO A 101 -6.25 -10.46 -14.27
CA PRO A 101 -6.01 -10.70 -12.88
C PRO A 101 -7.31 -11.22 -12.25
N THR A 102 -7.24 -12.42 -11.70
CA THR A 102 -8.28 -12.97 -10.83
C THR A 102 -7.93 -12.62 -9.38
N LEU A 103 -8.92 -12.60 -8.50
CA LEU A 103 -8.71 -12.31 -7.08
C LEU A 103 -7.59 -13.16 -6.47
N ASP A 104 -7.52 -14.43 -6.86
CA ASP A 104 -6.52 -15.39 -6.37
C ASP A 104 -5.09 -15.08 -6.88
N LYS A 105 -4.96 -14.37 -8.01
CA LYS A 105 -3.69 -14.01 -8.64
C LYS A 105 -3.22 -12.59 -8.31
N LEU A 106 -4.03 -11.81 -7.60
CA LEU A 106 -3.73 -10.41 -7.32
C LEU A 106 -2.47 -10.21 -6.49
N TRP A 107 -2.19 -11.11 -5.56
CA TRP A 107 -0.94 -11.12 -4.79
C TRP A 107 0.30 -11.32 -5.67
N ASN A 108 0.15 -12.10 -6.74
CA ASN A 108 1.21 -12.34 -7.71
C ASN A 108 1.25 -11.27 -8.81
N TYR A 109 0.24 -10.40 -8.86
CA TYR A 109 0.11 -9.39 -9.92
C TYR A 109 1.29 -8.42 -9.94
N LEU A 110 1.59 -7.80 -8.81
CA LEU A 110 2.73 -6.87 -8.72
C LEU A 110 4.06 -7.61 -8.86
N SER A 111 4.18 -8.84 -8.37
CA SER A 111 5.37 -9.68 -8.55
C SER A 111 5.66 -9.89 -10.04
N HIS A 112 4.64 -10.09 -10.86
CA HIS A 112 4.79 -10.21 -12.32
C HIS A 112 5.46 -8.96 -12.92
N PHE A 113 5.07 -7.76 -12.51
CA PHE A 113 5.70 -6.52 -12.99
C PHE A 113 7.16 -6.40 -12.55
N TYR A 114 7.49 -6.80 -11.32
CA TYR A 114 8.89 -6.85 -10.88
C TYR A 114 9.71 -7.87 -11.66
N GLU A 115 9.13 -9.01 -12.03
CA GLU A 115 9.79 -10.05 -12.83
C GLU A 115 10.08 -9.59 -14.25
N THR A 116 9.23 -8.77 -14.86
CA THR A 116 9.45 -8.21 -16.21
C THR A 116 10.56 -7.16 -16.24
N LEU A 117 10.92 -6.56 -15.09
CA LEU A 117 11.99 -5.58 -15.00
C LEU A 117 13.37 -6.26 -14.98
N PRO A 118 14.38 -5.63 -15.62
CA PRO A 118 15.76 -6.05 -15.45
C PRO A 118 16.14 -6.12 -13.96
N PRO A 119 16.84 -7.17 -13.50
CA PRO A 119 17.16 -7.35 -12.08
C PRO A 119 17.82 -6.14 -11.42
N ALA A 120 18.70 -5.42 -12.15
CA ALA A 120 19.39 -4.23 -11.66
C ALA A 120 18.46 -3.01 -11.41
N LEU A 121 17.25 -3.02 -11.96
CA LEU A 121 16.30 -1.92 -11.84
C LEU A 121 15.15 -2.21 -10.86
N ARG A 122 14.98 -3.44 -10.40
CA ARG A 122 13.85 -3.84 -9.54
C ARG A 122 13.76 -3.02 -8.25
N GLU A 123 14.89 -2.73 -7.62
CA GLU A 123 14.95 -1.92 -6.39
C GLU A 123 14.65 -0.44 -6.63
N GLN A 124 14.67 0.00 -7.88
CA GLN A 124 14.39 1.38 -8.27
C GLN A 124 12.93 1.60 -8.69
N PHE A 125 12.12 0.56 -8.61
CA PHE A 125 10.70 0.60 -8.89
C PHE A 125 9.88 0.35 -7.63
N SER A 126 8.79 1.08 -7.50
CA SER A 126 7.75 0.83 -6.52
C SER A 126 6.40 1.06 -7.16
N PHE A 127 5.41 0.26 -6.79
CA PHE A 127 4.07 0.32 -7.37
C PHE A 127 3.03 0.63 -6.30
N GLU A 128 1.93 1.29 -6.70
CA GLU A 128 0.72 1.35 -5.90
C GLU A 128 0.11 -0.07 -5.82
N ASP A 129 -0.58 -0.35 -4.72
CA ASP A 129 -1.31 -1.61 -4.53
C ASP A 129 -2.64 -1.59 -5.31
N ALA A 130 -2.53 -1.45 -6.63
CA ALA A 130 -3.63 -1.36 -7.57
C ALA A 130 -3.28 -2.07 -8.87
N ALA A 131 -4.24 -2.82 -9.38
CA ALA A 131 -4.16 -3.53 -10.65
C ALA A 131 -5.16 -2.96 -11.64
N GLY A 132 -4.93 -3.16 -12.93
CA GLY A 132 -5.91 -2.73 -13.91
C GLY A 132 -5.60 -3.06 -15.34
N ILE A 133 -6.52 -2.63 -16.22
CA ILE A 133 -6.44 -2.79 -17.65
C ILE A 133 -6.41 -1.40 -18.29
N TYR A 134 -5.39 -1.15 -19.07
CA TYR A 134 -5.25 0.01 -19.93
C TYR A 134 -5.60 -0.41 -21.37
N THR A 135 -6.54 0.28 -21.98
CA THR A 135 -6.93 0.02 -23.38
C THR A 135 -6.73 1.28 -24.22
N GLU A 136 -5.97 1.17 -25.28
CA GLU A 136 -5.70 2.22 -26.27
C GLU A 136 -5.70 1.61 -27.66
N GLU A 137 -6.36 2.24 -28.62
CA GLU A 137 -6.46 1.77 -30.01
C GLU A 137 -6.93 0.30 -30.14
N GLY A 138 -7.84 -0.12 -29.27
CA GLY A 138 -8.37 -1.48 -29.23
C GLY A 138 -7.44 -2.53 -28.62
N ARG A 139 -6.24 -2.15 -28.18
CA ARG A 139 -5.30 -3.05 -27.50
C ARG A 139 -5.41 -2.88 -26.00
N SER A 140 -5.69 -3.96 -25.30
CA SER A 140 -5.76 -3.98 -23.83
C SER A 140 -4.49 -4.57 -23.25
N ARG A 141 -3.94 -3.91 -22.25
CA ARG A 141 -2.74 -4.34 -21.50
C ARG A 141 -2.97 -4.20 -20.00
N LEU A 142 -2.37 -5.09 -19.23
CA LEU A 142 -2.32 -4.93 -17.80
C LEU A 142 -1.33 -3.82 -17.43
N PHE A 143 -1.55 -3.17 -16.29
CA PHE A 143 -0.64 -2.13 -15.82
C PHE A 143 -0.43 -2.17 -14.31
N ALA A 144 0.73 -1.71 -13.87
CA ALA A 144 0.99 -1.30 -12.50
C ALA A 144 1.23 0.22 -12.45
N ILE A 145 0.75 0.89 -11.40
CA ILE A 145 0.97 2.33 -11.22
C ILE A 145 2.29 2.52 -10.49
N CYS A 146 3.23 3.19 -11.15
CA CYS A 146 4.55 3.47 -10.58
C CYS A 146 4.50 4.61 -9.57
N THR A 147 4.98 4.39 -8.35
CA THR A 147 5.24 5.44 -7.35
C THR A 147 6.70 5.88 -7.40
N GLN A 148 7.59 4.96 -7.77
CA GLN A 148 9.00 5.21 -8.09
C GLN A 148 9.36 4.43 -9.35
N TYR A 149 10.11 5.04 -10.26
CA TYR A 149 10.47 4.41 -11.52
C TYR A 149 11.74 5.02 -12.14
N GLN A 150 12.34 4.26 -13.04
CA GLN A 150 13.37 4.70 -13.97
C GLN A 150 12.86 4.52 -15.40
N GLN A 151 13.46 5.22 -16.35
CA GLN A 151 13.03 5.13 -17.75
C GLN A 151 13.31 3.72 -18.33
N VAL A 152 12.25 3.02 -18.66
CA VAL A 152 12.28 1.71 -19.31
C VAL A 152 11.22 1.63 -20.40
N GLU A 153 11.32 0.65 -21.28
CA GLU A 153 10.27 0.32 -22.23
C GLU A 153 8.99 -0.13 -21.50
N GLY A 154 7.84 0.18 -22.06
CA GLY A 154 6.53 -0.14 -21.48
C GLY A 154 5.97 0.91 -20.52
N LEU A 155 6.71 1.99 -20.24
CA LEU A 155 6.14 3.09 -19.47
C LEU A 155 5.13 3.90 -20.30
N LYS A 156 4.00 4.21 -19.68
CA LYS A 156 2.95 5.07 -20.24
C LYS A 156 2.56 6.14 -19.22
N THR A 157 2.60 7.40 -19.64
CA THR A 157 2.15 8.50 -18.79
C THR A 157 0.66 8.76 -19.01
N LEU A 158 -0.12 8.70 -17.94
CA LEU A 158 -1.48 9.24 -17.89
C LEU A 158 -1.39 10.73 -17.56
N PRO A 159 -1.93 11.61 -18.40
CA PRO A 159 -1.89 13.04 -18.13
C PRO A 159 -2.71 13.41 -16.89
N ALA A 160 -2.31 14.46 -16.18
CA ALA A 160 -3.18 15.07 -15.18
C ALA A 160 -4.42 15.65 -15.86
N GLY A 161 -5.58 15.57 -15.23
CA GLY A 161 -6.80 16.12 -15.79
C GLY A 161 -8.07 15.54 -15.20
N ARG A 162 -9.19 15.90 -15.82
CA ARG A 162 -10.52 15.41 -15.45
C ARG A 162 -10.87 14.18 -16.25
N TYR A 163 -11.21 13.12 -15.54
CA TYR A 163 -11.64 11.86 -16.11
C TYR A 163 -13.10 11.61 -15.80
N LEU A 164 -13.84 11.14 -16.78
CA LEU A 164 -15.18 10.61 -16.54
C LEU A 164 -15.03 9.24 -15.87
N TYR A 165 -15.63 9.09 -14.71
CA TYR A 165 -15.40 7.98 -13.80
C TYR A 165 -16.73 7.35 -13.35
N ALA A 166 -16.77 6.05 -13.23
CA ALA A 166 -17.86 5.32 -12.58
C ALA A 166 -17.32 4.10 -11.85
N ASN A 167 -18.04 3.67 -10.83
CA ASN A 167 -17.79 2.42 -10.14
C ASN A 167 -18.87 1.41 -10.53
N CYS A 168 -18.45 0.17 -10.67
CA CYS A 168 -19.37 -0.93 -10.95
C CYS A 168 -18.87 -2.24 -10.35
N ALA A 169 -19.77 -3.20 -10.20
CA ALA A 169 -19.39 -4.58 -9.95
C ALA A 169 -18.75 -5.18 -11.22
N GLU A 170 -17.99 -6.26 -11.07
CA GLU A 170 -17.27 -6.91 -12.16
C GLU A 170 -18.22 -7.31 -13.31
N GLU A 171 -19.40 -7.82 -12.96
CA GLU A 171 -20.41 -8.27 -13.94
C GLU A 171 -20.98 -7.12 -14.78
N ALA A 172 -21.00 -5.90 -14.23
CA ALA A 172 -21.52 -4.71 -14.92
C ALA A 172 -20.43 -3.91 -15.64
N ARG A 173 -19.18 -4.37 -15.62
CA ARG A 173 -18.01 -3.64 -16.12
C ARG A 173 -18.15 -3.18 -17.56
N GLU A 174 -18.48 -4.11 -18.45
CA GLU A 174 -18.60 -3.82 -19.90
C GLU A 174 -19.76 -2.85 -20.17
N GLN A 175 -20.91 -3.07 -19.55
CA GLN A 175 -22.06 -2.19 -19.69
C GLN A 175 -21.73 -0.77 -19.18
N THR A 176 -21.08 -0.66 -18.03
CA THR A 176 -20.67 0.64 -17.45
C THR A 176 -19.68 1.37 -18.35
N LEU A 177 -18.72 0.65 -18.94
CA LEU A 177 -17.78 1.23 -19.89
C LEU A 177 -18.51 1.81 -21.11
N GLN A 178 -19.45 1.07 -21.70
CA GLN A 178 -20.22 1.55 -22.84
C GLN A 178 -21.10 2.76 -22.48
N GLU A 179 -21.67 2.81 -21.28
CA GLU A 179 -22.40 3.97 -20.78
C GLU A 179 -21.49 5.19 -20.62
N LEU A 180 -20.28 5.02 -20.07
CA LEU A 180 -19.28 6.10 -19.94
C LEU A 180 -18.88 6.65 -21.31
N LEU A 181 -18.62 5.79 -22.30
CA LEU A 181 -18.27 6.20 -23.66
C LEU A 181 -19.40 7.00 -24.33
N ARG A 182 -20.66 6.59 -24.14
CA ARG A 182 -21.83 7.32 -24.63
C ARG A 182 -21.97 8.68 -23.96
N LEU A 183 -21.79 8.74 -22.64
CA LEU A 183 -21.84 9.98 -21.87
C LEU A 183 -20.72 10.94 -22.28
N ALA A 184 -19.50 10.43 -22.48
CA ALA A 184 -18.38 11.23 -22.95
C ALA A 184 -18.70 11.92 -24.28
N GLN A 185 -19.25 11.17 -25.22
CA GLN A 185 -19.64 11.71 -26.52
C GLN A 185 -20.84 12.66 -26.41
N ALA A 186 -21.90 12.28 -25.69
CA ALA A 186 -23.16 13.03 -25.65
C ALA A 186 -23.06 14.34 -24.87
N GLN A 187 -22.36 14.34 -23.74
CA GLN A 187 -22.28 15.49 -22.84
C GLN A 187 -21.06 16.38 -23.06
N TYR A 188 -19.95 15.79 -23.51
CA TYR A 188 -18.69 16.50 -23.64
C TYR A 188 -18.14 16.56 -25.07
N GLY A 189 -18.81 15.90 -26.05
CA GLY A 189 -18.32 15.79 -27.42
C GLY A 189 -16.95 15.09 -27.51
N ALA A 190 -16.56 14.37 -26.47
CA ALA A 190 -15.24 13.76 -26.35
C ALA A 190 -15.24 12.33 -26.92
N GLN A 191 -14.20 12.02 -27.67
CA GLN A 191 -13.87 10.66 -28.08
C GLN A 191 -12.62 10.22 -27.30
N PRO A 192 -12.77 9.37 -26.29
CA PRO A 192 -11.62 8.91 -25.51
C PRO A 192 -10.63 8.16 -26.39
N THR A 193 -9.36 8.52 -26.31
CA THR A 193 -8.26 7.81 -26.99
C THR A 193 -7.82 6.58 -26.22
N PHE A 194 -8.11 6.54 -24.92
CA PHE A 194 -7.82 5.40 -24.05
C PHE A 194 -8.86 5.27 -22.93
N THR A 195 -8.91 4.10 -22.34
CA THR A 195 -9.69 3.81 -21.14
C THR A 195 -8.81 3.12 -20.08
N VAL A 196 -9.12 3.38 -18.81
CA VAL A 196 -8.43 2.77 -17.68
C VAL A 196 -9.46 2.11 -16.79
N GLN A 197 -9.31 0.82 -16.56
CA GLN A 197 -10.13 0.04 -15.64
C GLN A 197 -9.27 -0.32 -14.44
N LEU A 198 -9.55 0.26 -13.28
CA LEU A 198 -8.89 -0.10 -12.02
C LEU A 198 -9.64 -1.26 -11.38
N ILE A 199 -8.91 -2.31 -11.06
CA ILE A 199 -9.40 -3.41 -10.24
C ILE A 199 -9.03 -3.07 -8.81
N VAL A 200 -10.03 -2.67 -8.05
CA VAL A 200 -9.85 -2.37 -6.63
C VAL A 200 -10.15 -3.64 -5.87
N VAL A 201 -9.11 -4.26 -5.33
CA VAL A 201 -9.29 -5.35 -4.40
C VAL A 201 -9.77 -4.77 -3.09
N SER A 202 -11.04 -4.96 -2.81
CA SER A 202 -11.58 -4.63 -1.49
C SER A 202 -11.00 -5.62 -0.48
N GLY A 203 -9.82 -5.30 -0.03
CA GLY A 203 -9.07 -5.77 1.11
C GLY A 203 -9.49 -7.02 1.88
N ILE A 204 -8.76 -7.24 2.87
CA ILE A 204 -8.72 -8.22 3.95
C ILE A 204 -10.08 -8.80 4.43
N LEU A 205 -11.21 -8.08 4.30
CA LEU A 205 -12.50 -8.53 4.84
C LEU A 205 -13.31 -9.48 3.93
N HIS A 206 -12.89 -9.69 2.68
CA HIS A 206 -13.53 -10.64 1.77
C HIS A 206 -12.75 -11.97 1.61
N TRP A 207 -11.81 -12.21 2.48
CA TRP A 207 -11.13 -13.49 2.55
C TRP A 207 -12.03 -14.48 3.26
N ASN A 208 -12.76 -15.25 2.50
CA ASN A 208 -13.33 -16.51 3.00
C ASN A 208 -12.17 -17.50 3.09
N TYR A 209 -11.68 -17.70 4.30
CA TYR A 209 -10.84 -18.83 4.64
C TYR A 209 -11.70 -20.10 4.72
#